data_9bfb01f6e34ac28e5c775ab66dd39d1a
#
_entry.id   9bfb01f6e34ac28e5c775ab66dd39d1a
#
_cell.length_a   1.000
_cell.length_b   1.000
_cell.length_c   1.000
_cell.angle_alpha   90.00
_cell.angle_beta   90.00
_cell.angle_gamma   90.00
#
_symmetry.space_group_name_H-M   'P 1'
#
loop_
_entity.id
_entity.type
_entity.pdbx_description
1 polymer ?
#
loop_
_entity_poly.entity_id
_entity_poly.type
_entity_poly.pdbx_seq_one_letter_code
_entity_poly.pdbx_strand_id
1 'polypeptide(L)'
;MRPLPRVHAFTDAVLLAAPEFGIRAAAIAAGGPAVALHARARGSGGALLASGARRIMALARPPEAAVFVSGRPDLAAALVANGVQLGSDDLTPGDARRVFPHGWIGRSVHSVEEAKAAVDQGADFLVVGSVYDTPSHPERPAVGLSLVTKAAALGRPVIAIGGITPERAAEVRAAGAYGVAAIRALWLAPDPAAATLAMLSPWMGDA
;
A
#
# COMPACT_ATOMS: atom_id res chain seq x y z
N MET A 1 3.65 5.88 17.20
CA MET A 1 3.48 5.09 15.95
C MET A 1 4.61 5.49 15.00
N ARG A 2 5.22 4.53 14.29
CA ARG A 2 6.29 4.84 13.31
C ARG A 2 5.74 5.71 12.16
N PRO A 3 6.60 6.49 11.45
CA PRO A 3 6.16 7.21 10.26
C PRO A 3 5.52 6.27 9.21
N LEU A 4 4.54 6.76 8.47
CA LEU A 4 3.96 6.01 7.35
C LEU A 4 5.04 5.81 6.28
N PRO A 5 5.25 4.60 5.75
CA PRO A 5 6.20 4.37 4.67
C PRO A 5 5.85 5.14 3.38
N ARG A 6 6.85 5.39 2.54
CA ARG A 6 6.71 6.10 1.25
C ARG A 6 6.38 5.15 0.09
N VAL A 7 6.92 3.93 0.12
CA VAL A 7 6.70 2.92 -0.92
C VAL A 7 5.94 1.74 -0.33
N HIS A 8 4.80 1.41 -0.94
CA HIS A 8 3.91 0.34 -0.54
C HIS A 8 3.87 -0.75 -1.63
N ALA A 9 4.42 -1.93 -1.33
CA ALA A 9 4.46 -3.09 -2.21
C ALA A 9 3.25 -4.00 -1.95
N PHE A 10 2.22 -3.91 -2.79
CA PHE A 10 1.03 -4.76 -2.69
C PHE A 10 1.27 -6.12 -3.33
N THR A 11 0.80 -7.18 -2.70
CA THR A 11 0.72 -8.52 -3.32
C THR A 11 -0.64 -8.78 -3.95
N ASP A 12 -0.71 -9.87 -4.68
CA ASP A 12 -1.92 -10.59 -5.05
C ASP A 12 -1.76 -12.09 -4.71
N ALA A 13 -2.78 -12.88 -4.98
CA ALA A 13 -2.77 -14.31 -4.67
C ALA A 13 -1.69 -15.08 -5.45
N VAL A 14 -1.43 -14.67 -6.71
CA VAL A 14 -0.42 -15.30 -7.58
C VAL A 14 0.97 -15.05 -7.02
N LEU A 15 1.28 -13.83 -6.66
CA LEU A 15 2.56 -13.44 -6.05
C LEU A 15 2.80 -14.16 -4.73
N LEU A 16 1.78 -14.24 -3.86
CA LEU A 16 1.91 -14.95 -2.58
C LEU A 16 2.19 -16.46 -2.74
N ALA A 17 1.74 -17.06 -3.83
CA ALA A 17 1.97 -18.47 -4.14
C ALA A 17 3.26 -18.73 -4.93
N ALA A 18 3.90 -17.68 -5.48
CA ALA A 18 5.07 -17.82 -6.33
C ALA A 18 6.29 -18.39 -5.56
N PRO A 19 7.07 -19.29 -6.16
CA PRO A 19 8.27 -19.86 -5.53
C PRO A 19 9.29 -18.80 -5.11
N GLU A 20 9.51 -17.78 -5.96
CA GLU A 20 10.46 -16.68 -5.74
C GLU A 20 9.95 -15.58 -4.79
N PHE A 21 8.73 -15.70 -4.28
CA PHE A 21 8.12 -14.69 -3.40
C PHE A 21 9.04 -14.25 -2.25
N GLY A 22 9.69 -15.21 -1.58
CA GLY A 22 10.54 -14.90 -0.42
C GLY A 22 11.76 -14.05 -0.77
N ILE A 23 12.43 -14.36 -1.88
CA ILE A 23 13.60 -13.62 -2.35
C ILE A 23 13.20 -12.19 -2.74
N ARG A 24 12.10 -12.05 -3.48
CA ARG A 24 11.58 -10.74 -3.92
C ARG A 24 11.09 -9.90 -2.74
N ALA A 25 10.38 -10.51 -1.78
CA ALA A 25 9.93 -9.82 -0.58
C ALA A 25 11.11 -9.27 0.24
N ALA A 26 12.17 -10.06 0.43
CA ALA A 26 13.36 -9.63 1.13
C ALA A 26 14.09 -8.50 0.39
N ALA A 27 14.18 -8.57 -0.93
CA ALA A 27 14.78 -7.52 -1.76
C ALA A 27 14.02 -6.20 -1.66
N ILE A 28 12.67 -6.22 -1.69
CA ILE A 28 11.83 -5.03 -1.50
C ILE A 28 11.97 -4.49 -0.07
N ALA A 29 11.94 -5.36 0.95
CA ALA A 29 12.06 -4.99 2.35
C ALA A 29 13.42 -4.34 2.69
N ALA A 30 14.47 -4.62 1.90
CA ALA A 30 15.78 -3.98 2.05
C ALA A 30 15.75 -2.44 1.88
N GLY A 31 14.68 -1.87 1.31
CA GLY A 31 14.44 -0.42 1.33
C GLY A 31 14.15 0.16 2.72
N GLY A 32 14.04 -0.69 3.74
CA GLY A 32 14.03 -0.30 5.16
C GLY A 32 12.73 0.38 5.62
N PRO A 33 12.84 1.33 6.59
CA PRO A 33 11.66 1.93 7.24
C PRO A 33 10.74 2.70 6.30
N ALA A 34 11.22 3.11 5.13
CA ALA A 34 10.43 3.81 4.13
C ALA A 34 9.56 2.87 3.27
N VAL A 35 9.61 1.56 3.51
CA VAL A 35 8.89 0.55 2.72
C VAL A 35 7.84 -0.17 3.57
N ALA A 36 6.70 -0.44 2.95
CA ALA A 36 5.64 -1.31 3.48
C ALA A 36 5.34 -2.45 2.50
N LEU A 37 5.29 -3.68 3.00
CA LEU A 37 4.79 -4.82 2.25
C LEU A 37 3.34 -5.11 2.67
N HIS A 38 2.46 -5.23 1.68
CA HIS A 38 1.04 -5.51 1.90
C HIS A 38 0.70 -6.96 1.58
N ALA A 39 0.27 -7.72 2.58
CA ALA A 39 -0.39 -8.99 2.34
C ALA A 39 -1.79 -8.73 1.79
N ARG A 40 -2.02 -9.06 0.51
CA ARG A 40 -3.29 -8.90 -0.18
C ARG A 40 -3.55 -10.11 -1.08
N ALA A 41 -4.73 -10.71 -0.93
CA ALA A 41 -5.14 -11.88 -1.71
C ALA A 41 -6.66 -11.82 -1.97
N ARG A 42 -7.13 -10.85 -2.78
CA ARG A 42 -8.56 -10.73 -3.12
C ARG A 42 -9.07 -11.99 -3.79
N GLY A 43 -10.28 -12.38 -3.44
CA GLY A 43 -10.93 -13.59 -4.01
C GLY A 43 -10.37 -14.91 -3.53
N SER A 44 -9.36 -14.90 -2.66
CA SER A 44 -8.77 -16.12 -2.08
C SER A 44 -9.21 -16.31 -0.64
N GLY A 45 -9.18 -17.57 -0.18
CA GLY A 45 -9.53 -17.90 1.19
C GLY A 45 -8.61 -17.25 2.24
N GLY A 46 -9.14 -17.01 3.43
CA GLY A 46 -8.40 -16.36 4.52
C GLY A 46 -7.11 -17.07 4.93
N ALA A 47 -7.00 -18.37 4.68
CA ALA A 47 -5.80 -19.17 4.96
C ALA A 47 -4.58 -18.73 4.13
N LEU A 48 -4.77 -18.46 2.82
CA LEU A 48 -3.69 -17.97 1.96
C LEU A 48 -3.22 -16.57 2.41
N LEU A 49 -4.16 -15.68 2.72
CA LEU A 49 -3.83 -14.35 3.23
C LEU A 49 -3.05 -14.43 4.55
N ALA A 50 -3.51 -15.26 5.50
CA ALA A 50 -2.86 -15.43 6.79
C ALA A 50 -1.44 -16.03 6.66
N SER A 51 -1.28 -17.04 5.81
CA SER A 51 0.04 -17.63 5.52
C SER A 51 0.96 -16.61 4.85
N GLY A 52 0.47 -15.89 3.84
CA GLY A 52 1.21 -14.84 3.16
C GLY A 52 1.65 -13.73 4.12
N ALA A 53 0.74 -13.26 4.98
CA ALA A 53 1.04 -12.23 5.97
C ALA A 53 2.14 -12.68 6.96
N ARG A 54 2.09 -13.92 7.47
CA ARG A 54 3.15 -14.47 8.33
C ARG A 54 4.50 -14.55 7.61
N ARG A 55 4.51 -14.97 6.34
CA ARG A 55 5.75 -14.99 5.54
C ARG A 55 6.33 -13.59 5.36
N ILE A 56 5.48 -12.60 5.06
CA ILE A 56 5.92 -11.20 4.96
C ILE A 56 6.47 -10.70 6.28
N MET A 57 5.81 -10.98 7.42
CA MET A 57 6.31 -10.60 8.75
C MET A 57 7.71 -11.14 9.03
N ALA A 58 7.96 -12.41 8.70
CA ALA A 58 9.26 -13.04 8.90
C ALA A 58 10.37 -12.41 8.01
N LEU A 59 10.02 -11.96 6.80
CA LEU A 59 10.96 -11.42 5.81
C LEU A 59 11.20 -9.92 6.00
N ALA A 60 10.15 -9.16 6.30
CA ALA A 60 10.21 -7.72 6.49
C ALA A 60 10.87 -7.32 7.82
N ARG A 61 10.87 -8.23 8.80
CA ARG A 61 11.49 -8.03 10.12
C ARG A 61 11.17 -6.66 10.73
N PRO A 62 9.90 -6.32 11.02
CA PRO A 62 9.60 -5.05 11.65
C PRO A 62 10.46 -4.86 12.92
N PRO A 63 11.07 -3.67 13.11
CA PRO A 63 10.77 -2.39 12.45
C PRO A 63 11.57 -2.07 11.18
N GLU A 64 12.30 -3.01 10.57
CA GLU A 64 13.11 -2.76 9.39
C GLU A 64 12.24 -2.32 8.21
N ALA A 65 11.25 -3.13 7.79
CA ALA A 65 10.19 -2.70 6.88
C ALA A 65 8.81 -2.84 7.56
N ALA A 66 7.81 -2.12 7.08
CA ALA A 66 6.46 -2.22 7.64
C ALA A 66 5.67 -3.36 6.98
N VAL A 67 4.72 -3.92 7.73
CA VAL A 67 3.80 -4.93 7.23
C VAL A 67 2.36 -4.47 7.39
N PHE A 68 1.60 -4.55 6.32
CA PHE A 68 0.18 -4.23 6.27
C PHE A 68 -0.63 -5.45 5.82
N VAL A 69 -1.85 -5.58 6.34
CA VAL A 69 -2.79 -6.62 5.91
C VAL A 69 -3.98 -5.94 5.21
N SER A 70 -4.41 -6.47 4.06
CA SER A 70 -5.55 -5.89 3.33
C SER A 70 -6.86 -6.56 3.74
N GLY A 71 -7.89 -5.75 4.04
CA GLY A 71 -9.28 -6.16 4.28
C GLY A 71 -9.55 -6.91 5.59
N ARG A 72 -8.53 -7.20 6.41
CA ARG A 72 -8.67 -8.05 7.61
C ARG A 72 -8.01 -7.41 8.83
N PRO A 73 -8.69 -6.46 9.50
CA PRO A 73 -8.18 -5.81 10.71
C PRO A 73 -7.97 -6.79 11.87
N ASP A 74 -8.77 -7.85 11.96
CA ASP A 74 -8.60 -8.95 12.91
C ASP A 74 -7.28 -9.70 12.73
N LEU A 75 -6.93 -10.00 11.48
CA LEU A 75 -5.65 -10.64 11.16
C LEU A 75 -4.48 -9.68 11.39
N ALA A 76 -4.64 -8.40 11.05
CA ALA A 76 -3.64 -7.38 11.34
C ALA A 76 -3.36 -7.26 12.85
N ALA A 77 -4.40 -7.29 13.67
CA ALA A 77 -4.29 -7.28 15.14
C ALA A 77 -3.60 -8.55 15.65
N ALA A 78 -4.02 -9.72 15.20
CA ALA A 78 -3.45 -11.00 15.62
C ALA A 78 -1.96 -11.16 15.28
N LEU A 79 -1.52 -10.54 14.19
CA LEU A 79 -0.12 -10.55 13.73
C LEU A 79 0.70 -9.36 14.26
N VAL A 80 0.10 -8.44 14.99
CA VAL A 80 0.73 -7.19 15.42
C VAL A 80 1.32 -6.43 14.21
N ALA A 81 0.58 -6.39 13.10
CA ALA A 81 0.99 -5.72 11.88
C ALA A 81 1.08 -4.19 12.10
N ASN A 82 1.83 -3.49 11.26
CA ASN A 82 1.98 -2.04 11.35
C ASN A 82 0.74 -1.29 10.86
N GLY A 83 -0.11 -1.94 10.03
CA GLY A 83 -1.33 -1.33 9.53
C GLY A 83 -2.27 -2.30 8.84
N VAL A 84 -3.46 -1.78 8.55
CA VAL A 84 -4.48 -2.41 7.72
C VAL A 84 -4.84 -1.50 6.55
N GLN A 85 -5.04 -2.10 5.37
CA GLN A 85 -5.50 -1.41 4.18
C GLN A 85 -6.90 -1.90 3.81
N LEU A 86 -7.87 -0.99 3.78
CA LEU A 86 -9.28 -1.27 3.51
C LEU A 86 -9.65 -0.90 2.07
N GLY A 87 -10.30 -1.80 1.38
CA GLY A 87 -10.94 -1.55 0.08
C GLY A 87 -12.37 -1.02 0.25
N SER A 88 -13.06 -0.71 -0.86
CA SER A 88 -14.42 -0.14 -0.87
C SER A 88 -15.45 -1.00 -0.14
N ASP A 89 -15.30 -2.32 -0.20
CA ASP A 89 -16.25 -3.31 0.31
C ASP A 89 -15.89 -3.82 1.71
N ASP A 90 -14.77 -3.34 2.26
CA ASP A 90 -14.32 -3.72 3.60
C ASP A 90 -15.03 -2.87 4.69
N LEU A 91 -14.76 -3.17 5.96
CA LEU A 91 -15.23 -2.37 7.10
C LEU A 91 -14.89 -0.88 6.91
N THR A 92 -15.69 -0.01 7.52
CA THR A 92 -15.32 1.41 7.59
C THR A 92 -14.03 1.59 8.42
N PRO A 93 -13.27 2.67 8.21
CA PRO A 93 -12.11 2.96 9.05
C PRO A 93 -12.43 3.00 10.55
N GLY A 94 -13.59 3.55 10.93
CA GLY A 94 -14.04 3.63 12.33
C GLY A 94 -14.35 2.25 12.92
N ASP A 95 -14.97 1.34 12.16
CA ASP A 95 -15.25 -0.02 12.64
C ASP A 95 -13.96 -0.86 12.68
N ALA A 96 -13.10 -0.69 11.68
CA ALA A 96 -11.80 -1.34 11.68
C ALA A 96 -10.93 -0.92 12.88
N ARG A 97 -11.03 0.35 13.32
CA ARG A 97 -10.31 0.87 14.50
C ARG A 97 -10.71 0.16 15.79
N ARG A 98 -11.97 -0.28 15.91
CA ARG A 98 -12.43 -1.06 17.09
C ARG A 98 -11.78 -2.44 17.16
N VAL A 99 -11.45 -3.05 16.01
CA VAL A 99 -10.81 -4.36 15.91
C VAL A 99 -9.29 -4.24 15.94
N PHE A 100 -8.75 -3.17 15.34
CA PHE A 100 -7.33 -2.86 15.22
C PHE A 100 -7.04 -1.48 15.81
N PRO A 101 -6.95 -1.36 17.16
CA PRO A 101 -6.85 -0.06 17.85
C PRO A 101 -5.51 0.65 17.64
N HIS A 102 -4.47 -0.09 17.29
CA HIS A 102 -3.11 0.43 17.14
C HIS A 102 -2.59 0.17 15.74
N GLY A 103 -1.89 1.14 15.16
CA GLY A 103 -1.32 1.07 13.81
C GLY A 103 -2.12 1.90 12.79
N TRP A 104 -1.65 1.89 11.55
CA TRP A 104 -2.20 2.67 10.45
C TRP A 104 -3.44 2.02 9.85
N ILE A 105 -4.48 2.81 9.60
CA ILE A 105 -5.66 2.40 8.83
C ILE A 105 -5.74 3.21 7.56
N GLY A 106 -5.54 2.54 6.42
CA GLY A 106 -5.68 3.12 5.09
C GLY A 106 -7.01 2.77 4.44
N ARG A 107 -7.51 3.67 3.58
CA ARG A 107 -8.72 3.46 2.78
C ARG A 107 -8.43 3.69 1.31
N SER A 108 -8.86 2.76 0.44
CA SER A 108 -8.85 2.95 -1.01
C SER A 108 -9.97 3.90 -1.42
N VAL A 109 -9.66 4.86 -2.29
CA VAL A 109 -10.60 5.86 -2.77
C VAL A 109 -10.39 6.13 -4.28
N HIS A 110 -11.50 6.39 -4.97
CA HIS A 110 -11.54 6.56 -6.43
C HIS A 110 -12.22 7.89 -6.84
N SER A 111 -12.73 8.64 -5.88
CA SER A 111 -13.31 9.99 -6.06
C SER A 111 -13.00 10.90 -4.89
N VAL A 112 -13.26 12.19 -5.05
CA VAL A 112 -13.11 13.18 -3.97
C VAL A 112 -14.12 12.93 -2.85
N GLU A 113 -15.32 12.51 -3.20
CA GLU A 113 -16.41 12.19 -2.28
C GLU A 113 -16.02 11.00 -1.39
N GLU A 114 -15.48 9.93 -2.00
CA GLU A 114 -14.95 8.79 -1.26
C GLU A 114 -13.78 9.19 -0.34
N ALA A 115 -12.90 10.07 -0.82
CA ALA A 115 -11.77 10.55 -0.04
C ALA A 115 -12.23 11.35 1.19
N LYS A 116 -13.21 12.25 1.05
CA LYS A 116 -13.83 12.98 2.17
C LYS A 116 -14.48 12.03 3.16
N ALA A 117 -15.31 11.12 2.69
CA ALA A 117 -15.96 10.12 3.54
C ALA A 117 -14.96 9.27 4.32
N ALA A 118 -13.85 8.88 3.68
CA ALA A 118 -12.80 8.12 4.34
C ALA A 118 -12.11 8.90 5.47
N VAL A 119 -11.84 10.19 5.24
CA VAL A 119 -11.28 11.10 6.27
C VAL A 119 -12.24 11.27 7.42
N ASP A 120 -13.51 11.52 7.15
CA ASP A 120 -14.57 11.71 8.16
C ASP A 120 -14.77 10.43 9.00
N GLN A 121 -14.59 9.26 8.40
CA GLN A 121 -14.64 7.96 9.07
C GLN A 121 -13.35 7.60 9.81
N GLY A 122 -12.33 8.45 9.83
CA GLY A 122 -11.11 8.27 10.61
C GLY A 122 -10.02 7.46 9.94
N ALA A 123 -9.95 7.44 8.59
CA ALA A 123 -8.80 6.92 7.89
C ALA A 123 -7.53 7.74 8.22
N ASP A 124 -6.42 7.06 8.49
CA ASP A 124 -5.13 7.71 8.76
C ASP A 124 -4.43 8.11 7.48
N PHE A 125 -4.63 7.38 6.39
CA PHE A 125 -4.11 7.68 5.06
C PHE A 125 -5.06 7.17 3.97
N LEU A 126 -4.92 7.73 2.77
CA LEU A 126 -5.72 7.39 1.60
C LEU A 126 -4.86 6.65 0.58
N VAL A 127 -5.41 5.62 -0.05
CA VAL A 127 -4.82 4.98 -1.23
C VAL A 127 -5.65 5.37 -2.44
N VAL A 128 -5.10 6.27 -3.26
CA VAL A 128 -5.79 6.88 -4.40
C VAL A 128 -5.42 6.15 -5.69
N GLY A 129 -6.38 5.66 -6.42
CA GLY A 129 -6.12 5.03 -7.72
C GLY A 129 -7.36 4.45 -8.43
N SER A 130 -7.16 3.93 -9.63
CA SER A 130 -5.88 3.80 -10.38
C SER A 130 -5.48 5.13 -11.00
N VAL A 131 -4.28 5.66 -10.66
CA VAL A 131 -3.84 6.98 -11.18
C VAL A 131 -3.61 6.93 -12.68
N TYR A 132 -3.01 5.85 -13.18
CA TYR A 132 -2.80 5.57 -14.60
C TYR A 132 -3.49 4.26 -14.97
N ASP A 133 -3.69 4.05 -16.27
CA ASP A 133 -4.18 2.77 -16.77
C ASP A 133 -3.29 1.62 -16.31
N THR A 134 -3.93 0.55 -15.89
CA THR A 134 -3.22 -0.60 -15.31
C THR A 134 -3.90 -1.92 -15.66
N PRO A 135 -3.13 -2.94 -16.04
CA PRO A 135 -3.67 -4.27 -16.26
C PRO A 135 -4.32 -4.92 -15.03
N SER A 136 -4.12 -4.37 -13.84
CA SER A 136 -4.77 -4.87 -12.61
C SER A 136 -6.25 -4.52 -12.50
N HIS A 137 -6.70 -3.49 -13.22
CA HIS A 137 -8.08 -3.02 -13.29
C HIS A 137 -8.38 -2.44 -14.68
N PRO A 138 -8.37 -3.27 -15.74
CA PRO A 138 -8.49 -2.79 -17.11
C PRO A 138 -9.87 -2.17 -17.40
N GLU A 139 -10.88 -2.53 -16.62
CA GLU A 139 -12.26 -2.05 -16.74
C GLU A 139 -12.51 -0.68 -16.11
N ARG A 140 -11.55 -0.15 -15.37
CA ARG A 140 -11.68 1.14 -14.67
C ARG A 140 -10.81 2.19 -15.33
N PRO A 141 -11.38 3.33 -15.75
CA PRO A 141 -10.59 4.43 -16.27
C PRO A 141 -9.63 4.98 -15.20
N ALA A 142 -8.49 5.48 -15.65
CA ALA A 142 -7.54 6.15 -14.77
C ALA A 142 -8.17 7.42 -14.15
N VAL A 143 -7.99 7.61 -12.84
CA VAL A 143 -8.50 8.80 -12.13
C VAL A 143 -7.58 10.02 -12.29
N GLY A 144 -6.35 9.81 -12.73
CA GLY A 144 -5.37 10.85 -13.02
C GLY A 144 -4.76 11.52 -11.78
N LEU A 145 -3.77 12.36 -12.01
CA LEU A 145 -3.07 13.13 -10.98
C LEU A 145 -3.98 14.16 -10.29
N SER A 146 -5.02 14.64 -10.98
CA SER A 146 -5.99 15.59 -10.42
C SER A 146 -6.66 15.07 -9.14
N LEU A 147 -6.98 13.77 -9.08
CA LEU A 147 -7.56 13.19 -7.87
C LEU A 147 -6.51 13.11 -6.75
N VAL A 148 -5.25 12.82 -7.06
CA VAL A 148 -4.15 12.83 -6.08
C VAL A 148 -4.06 14.20 -5.40
N THR A 149 -4.01 15.28 -6.20
CA THR A 149 -3.95 16.66 -5.71
C THR A 149 -5.15 17.01 -4.83
N LYS A 150 -6.37 16.68 -5.28
CA LYS A 150 -7.59 16.97 -4.51
C LYS A 150 -7.66 16.18 -3.20
N ALA A 151 -7.23 14.92 -3.20
CA ALA A 151 -7.18 14.10 -2.00
C ALA A 151 -6.12 14.57 -1.00
N ALA A 152 -4.94 15.00 -1.49
CA ALA A 152 -3.87 15.54 -0.64
C ALA A 152 -4.31 16.81 0.10
N ALA A 153 -5.15 17.64 -0.52
CA ALA A 153 -5.73 18.85 0.09
C ALA A 153 -6.64 18.55 1.30
N LEU A 154 -7.06 17.29 1.52
CA LEU A 154 -7.85 16.89 2.69
C LEU A 154 -7.01 16.68 3.97
N GLY A 155 -5.71 16.90 3.91
CA GLY A 155 -4.82 16.85 5.08
C GLY A 155 -4.49 15.46 5.61
N ARG A 156 -4.72 14.41 4.82
CA ARG A 156 -4.26 13.04 5.12
C ARG A 156 -3.18 12.63 4.13
N PRO A 157 -2.18 11.82 4.55
CA PRO A 157 -1.19 11.26 3.62
C PRO A 157 -1.88 10.50 2.49
N VAL A 158 -1.46 10.77 1.25
CA VAL A 158 -1.96 10.10 0.05
C VAL A 158 -0.90 9.15 -0.50
N ILE A 159 -1.23 7.89 -0.63
CA ILE A 159 -0.46 6.88 -1.34
C ILE A 159 -1.11 6.67 -2.72
N ALA A 160 -0.42 7.06 -3.78
CA ALA A 160 -0.91 6.91 -5.14
C ALA A 160 -0.64 5.49 -5.67
N ILE A 161 -1.64 4.86 -6.28
CA ILE A 161 -1.55 3.49 -6.82
C ILE A 161 -2.15 3.42 -8.23
N GLY A 162 -1.71 2.43 -9.01
CA GLY A 162 -2.22 2.11 -10.34
C GLY A 162 -1.35 2.70 -11.44
N GLY A 163 -0.66 1.82 -12.18
CA GLY A 163 0.27 2.18 -13.25
C GLY A 163 1.50 2.96 -12.80
N ILE A 164 1.82 2.95 -11.50
CA ILE A 164 3.00 3.63 -10.95
C ILE A 164 4.25 2.84 -11.32
N THR A 165 5.23 3.58 -11.86
CA THR A 165 6.58 3.10 -12.17
C THR A 165 7.61 4.06 -11.53
N PRO A 166 8.90 3.68 -11.45
CA PRO A 166 9.94 4.58 -10.95
C PRO A 166 9.97 5.94 -11.68
N GLU A 167 9.76 5.95 -12.99
CA GLU A 167 9.80 7.16 -13.83
C GLU A 167 8.63 8.12 -13.52
N ARG A 168 7.50 7.57 -13.05
CA ARG A 168 6.29 8.34 -12.68
C ARG A 168 6.29 8.83 -11.25
N ALA A 169 7.19 8.33 -10.40
CA ALA A 169 7.18 8.63 -8.97
C ALA A 169 7.38 10.14 -8.68
N ALA A 170 8.22 10.82 -9.46
CA ALA A 170 8.49 12.25 -9.29
C ALA A 170 7.25 13.13 -9.61
N GLU A 171 6.54 12.84 -10.71
CA GLU A 171 5.33 13.61 -11.07
C GLU A 171 4.18 13.35 -10.09
N VAL A 172 4.06 12.11 -9.59
CA VAL A 172 3.08 11.75 -8.57
C VAL A 172 3.34 12.48 -7.25
N ARG A 173 4.61 12.60 -6.85
CA ARG A 173 5.02 13.44 -5.71
C ARG A 173 4.67 14.91 -5.94
N ALA A 174 4.97 15.45 -7.13
CA ALA A 174 4.64 16.84 -7.48
C ALA A 174 3.13 17.11 -7.42
N ALA A 175 2.29 16.11 -7.68
CA ALA A 175 0.84 16.18 -7.49
C ALA A 175 0.38 16.16 -6.02
N GLY A 176 1.30 16.05 -5.06
CA GLY A 176 1.03 16.09 -3.63
C GLY A 176 0.94 14.71 -2.95
N ALA A 177 1.30 13.63 -3.62
CA ALA A 177 1.35 12.32 -2.98
C ALA A 177 2.42 12.26 -1.89
N TYR A 178 2.03 11.71 -0.73
CA TYR A 178 2.96 11.39 0.35
C TYR A 178 3.87 10.23 -0.03
N GLY A 179 3.35 9.28 -0.79
CA GLY A 179 4.08 8.10 -1.24
C GLY A 179 3.37 7.40 -2.39
N VAL A 180 3.92 6.27 -2.80
CA VAL A 180 3.43 5.48 -3.93
C VAL A 180 3.22 4.02 -3.57
N ALA A 181 2.34 3.36 -4.32
CA ALA A 181 2.14 1.93 -4.23
C ALA A 181 2.22 1.27 -5.60
N ALA A 182 2.80 0.08 -5.65
CA ALA A 182 2.85 -0.71 -6.85
C ALA A 182 2.70 -2.21 -6.56
N ILE A 183 2.29 -2.96 -7.60
CA ILE A 183 2.35 -4.41 -7.63
C ILE A 183 3.47 -4.80 -8.58
N ARG A 184 3.23 -4.84 -9.88
CA ARG A 184 4.13 -5.39 -10.88
C ARG A 184 5.47 -4.67 -10.96
N ALA A 185 5.46 -3.34 -10.91
CA ALA A 185 6.68 -2.54 -11.02
C ALA A 185 7.69 -2.80 -9.89
N LEU A 186 7.26 -3.41 -8.78
CA LEU A 186 8.13 -3.87 -7.69
C LEU A 186 8.36 -5.38 -7.77
N TRP A 187 7.26 -6.15 -7.74
CA TRP A 187 7.35 -7.60 -7.61
C TRP A 187 7.85 -8.33 -8.87
N LEU A 188 7.65 -7.77 -10.07
CA LEU A 188 8.07 -8.35 -11.34
C LEU A 188 9.28 -7.63 -11.96
N ALA A 189 9.86 -6.66 -11.25
CA ALA A 189 11.10 -6.02 -11.68
C ALA A 189 12.23 -7.05 -11.79
N PRO A 190 13.14 -6.91 -12.76
CA PRO A 190 14.36 -7.73 -12.82
C PRO A 190 15.16 -7.63 -11.53
N ASP A 191 15.28 -6.43 -10.95
CA ASP A 191 15.86 -6.15 -9.65
C ASP A 191 14.85 -5.40 -8.77
N PRO A 192 14.12 -6.11 -7.87
CA PRO A 192 13.13 -5.47 -6.99
C PRO A 192 13.73 -4.47 -5.99
N ALA A 193 15.00 -4.67 -5.56
CA ALA A 193 15.66 -3.74 -4.65
C ALA A 193 15.98 -2.42 -5.36
N ALA A 194 16.55 -2.47 -6.56
CA ALA A 194 16.82 -1.27 -7.37
C ALA A 194 15.51 -0.53 -7.73
N ALA A 195 14.44 -1.25 -8.12
CA ALA A 195 13.13 -0.66 -8.40
C ALA A 195 12.54 0.04 -7.17
N THR A 196 12.70 -0.55 -5.98
CA THR A 196 12.24 0.04 -4.72
C THR A 196 12.99 1.34 -4.41
N LEU A 197 14.30 1.36 -4.54
CA LEU A 197 15.12 2.55 -4.33
C LEU A 197 14.79 3.66 -5.35
N ALA A 198 14.59 3.29 -6.61
CA ALA A 198 14.20 4.22 -7.66
C ALA A 198 12.82 4.86 -7.37
N MET A 199 11.86 4.08 -6.85
CA MET A 199 10.58 4.63 -6.40
C MET A 199 10.70 5.53 -5.17
N LEU A 200 11.66 5.29 -4.28
CA LEU A 200 11.92 6.12 -3.09
C LEU A 200 12.65 7.41 -3.44
N SER A 201 13.41 7.45 -4.52
CA SER A 201 14.33 8.54 -4.84
C SER A 201 13.70 9.95 -4.78
N PRO A 202 12.44 10.18 -5.22
CA PRO A 202 11.84 11.50 -5.11
C PRO A 202 11.73 12.02 -3.67
N TRP A 203 11.66 11.16 -2.66
CA TRP A 203 11.50 11.52 -1.23
C TRP A 203 12.80 11.46 -0.43
N MET A 204 13.93 11.07 -1.03
CA MET A 204 15.21 10.93 -0.29
C MET A 204 15.86 12.26 0.12
N GLY A 205 15.32 13.41 -0.31
CA GLY A 205 15.79 14.75 0.06
C GLY A 205 14.95 15.44 1.16
N ASP A 206 13.96 14.78 1.74
CA ASP A 206 13.01 15.36 2.71
C ASP A 206 13.46 15.18 4.18
N ALA A 207 14.75 14.94 4.45
CA ALA A 207 15.30 14.76 5.80
C ALA A 207 15.71 16.08 6.45
#